data_04c071ac3b4f37e35790d0569940686f
#
_entry.id   04c071ac3b4f37e35790d0569940686f
#
_cell.length_a   1.000
_cell.length_b   1.000
_cell.length_c   1.000
_cell.angle_alpha   90.00
_cell.angle_beta   90.00
_cell.angle_gamma   90.00
#
_symmetry.space_group_name_H-M   'P 1'
#
loop_
_entity.id
_entity.type
_entity.pdbx_description
1 polymer ?
#
loop_
_entity_poly.entity_id
_entity_poly.type
_entity_poly.pdbx_seq_one_letter_code
_entity_poly.pdbx_strand_id
1 'polypeptide(L)' 'MVSAPTVADATNHIYESLQANNADIDENIAALKAALTREGLKEAVFDPARLVQNNRSGRKLMQAYFRQRGVTVKFSAS' A
#
# COMPACT_ATOMS: atom_id res chain seq x y z
N MET A 1 10.33 -14.69 -17.94
CA MET A 1 10.50 -14.73 -16.48
C MET A 1 9.95 -13.45 -15.86
N VAL A 2 9.03 -13.61 -14.97
CA VAL A 2 8.41 -12.44 -14.32
C VAL A 2 9.22 -12.11 -13.08
N SER A 3 9.79 -10.91 -13.04
CA SER A 3 10.47 -10.47 -11.83
C SER A 3 9.43 -10.04 -10.80
N ALA A 4 9.74 -10.28 -9.53
CA ALA A 4 8.87 -9.85 -8.45
C ALA A 4 8.73 -8.33 -8.47
N PRO A 5 7.54 -7.77 -8.15
CA PRO A 5 7.36 -6.33 -8.17
C PRO A 5 8.24 -5.63 -7.15
N THR A 6 8.71 -4.44 -7.52
CA THR A 6 9.42 -3.57 -6.58
C THR A 6 8.40 -2.95 -5.63
N VAL A 7 8.89 -2.30 -4.57
CA VAL A 7 8.01 -1.56 -3.66
C VAL A 7 7.22 -0.49 -4.42
N ALA A 8 7.85 0.19 -5.38
CA ALA A 8 7.16 1.18 -6.20
C ALA A 8 6.02 0.55 -7.02
N ASP A 9 6.29 -0.58 -7.66
CA ASP A 9 5.27 -1.29 -8.44
C ASP A 9 4.12 -1.76 -7.56
N ALA A 10 4.45 -2.36 -6.42
CA ALA A 10 3.44 -2.85 -5.48
C ALA A 10 2.59 -1.70 -4.95
N THR A 11 3.21 -0.55 -4.67
CA THR A 11 2.49 0.64 -4.22
C THR A 11 1.52 1.14 -5.29
N ASN A 12 1.95 1.16 -6.55
CA ASN A 12 1.08 1.55 -7.66
C ASN A 12 -0.12 0.60 -7.79
N HIS A 13 0.09 -0.69 -7.62
CA HIS A 13 -1.00 -1.66 -7.64
C HIS A 13 -1.98 -1.43 -6.50
N ILE A 14 -1.50 -0.99 -5.34
CA ILE A 14 -2.38 -0.62 -4.23
C ILE A 14 -3.25 0.57 -4.61
N TYR A 15 -2.67 1.62 -5.22
CA TYR A 15 -3.47 2.77 -5.66
C TYR A 15 -4.55 2.34 -6.65
N GLU A 16 -4.21 1.49 -7.61
CA GLU A 16 -5.18 0.98 -8.58
C GLU A 16 -6.29 0.18 -7.91
N SER A 17 -5.91 -0.66 -6.94
CA SER A 17 -6.86 -1.46 -6.18
C SER A 17 -7.85 -0.58 -5.43
N LEU A 18 -7.37 0.48 -4.80
CA LEU A 18 -8.23 1.41 -4.05
C LEU A 18 -9.20 2.13 -4.99
N GLN A 19 -8.78 2.44 -6.21
CA GLN A 19 -9.65 3.07 -7.20
C GLN A 19 -10.68 2.10 -7.77
N ALA A 20 -10.44 0.81 -7.65
CA ALA A 20 -11.31 -0.25 -8.15
C ALA A 20 -12.08 -0.93 -7.02
N ASN A 21 -12.51 -0.19 -6.03
CA ASN A 21 -13.28 -0.69 -4.88
C ASN A 21 -12.55 -1.81 -4.13
N ASN A 22 -11.25 -1.63 -3.91
CA ASN A 22 -10.40 -2.58 -3.21
C ASN A 22 -10.28 -3.94 -3.93
N ALA A 23 -10.35 -3.93 -5.26
CA ALA A 23 -10.18 -5.16 -6.03
C ALA A 23 -8.81 -5.77 -5.77
N ASP A 24 -8.77 -7.03 -5.35
CA ASP A 24 -7.55 -7.78 -5.04
C ASP A 24 -6.65 -7.09 -4.01
N ILE A 25 -7.24 -6.30 -3.11
CA ILE A 25 -6.46 -5.51 -2.16
C ILE A 25 -5.60 -6.40 -1.27
N ASP A 26 -6.11 -7.53 -0.81
CA ASP A 26 -5.36 -8.43 0.06
C ASP A 26 -4.14 -9.01 -0.64
N GLU A 27 -4.28 -9.39 -1.90
CA GLU A 27 -3.17 -9.91 -2.70
C GLU A 27 -2.14 -8.82 -2.94
N ASN A 28 -2.58 -7.61 -3.22
CA ASN A 28 -1.69 -6.49 -3.45
C ASN A 28 -0.94 -6.10 -2.17
N ILE A 29 -1.60 -6.18 -1.00
CA ILE A 29 -0.93 -5.94 0.28
C ILE A 29 0.12 -7.01 0.53
N ALA A 30 -0.19 -8.27 0.25
CA ALA A 30 0.77 -9.36 0.42
C ALA A 30 2.00 -9.15 -0.48
N ALA A 31 1.78 -8.73 -1.71
CA ALA A 31 2.88 -8.43 -2.64
C ALA A 31 3.72 -7.26 -2.14
N LEU A 32 3.08 -6.22 -1.61
CA LEU A 32 3.78 -5.08 -1.02
C LEU A 32 4.62 -5.51 0.17
N LYS A 33 4.06 -6.33 1.04
CA LYS A 33 4.79 -6.84 2.21
C LYS A 33 6.03 -7.61 1.78
N ALA A 34 5.90 -8.47 0.79
CA ALA A 34 7.03 -9.24 0.28
C ALA A 34 8.10 -8.33 -0.31
N ALA A 35 7.69 -7.30 -1.06
CA ALA A 35 8.60 -6.35 -1.65
C ALA A 35 9.34 -5.53 -0.58
N LEU A 36 8.64 -5.10 0.47
CA LEU A 36 9.25 -4.38 1.58
C LEU A 36 10.31 -5.24 2.27
N THR A 37 9.98 -6.48 2.55
CA THR A 37 10.91 -7.41 3.19
C THR A 37 12.14 -7.62 2.32
N ARG A 38 11.96 -7.81 1.02
CA ARG A 38 13.06 -8.04 0.09
C ARG A 38 13.98 -6.83 0.00
N GLU A 39 13.42 -5.62 0.05
CA GLU A 39 14.19 -4.39 -0.05
C GLU A 39 14.70 -3.88 1.31
N GLY A 40 14.37 -4.60 2.39
CA GLY A 40 14.81 -4.23 3.72
C GLY A 40 14.13 -3.00 4.29
N LEU A 41 12.93 -2.70 3.81
CA LEU A 41 12.16 -1.56 4.27
C LEU A 41 11.13 -1.99 5.31
N LYS A 42 10.87 -1.13 6.27
CA LYS A 42 9.92 -1.43 7.34
C LYS A 42 8.56 -0.80 7.12
N GLU A 43 8.49 0.21 6.26
CA GLU A 43 7.30 1.01 6.08
C GLU A 43 7.03 1.25 4.61
N ALA A 44 5.74 1.29 4.27
CA ALA A 44 5.30 1.68 2.94
C ALA A 44 4.86 3.14 3.00
N VAL A 45 5.35 3.97 2.07
CA VAL A 45 5.02 5.39 2.02
C VAL A 45 4.04 5.61 0.87
N PHE A 46 2.92 6.24 1.16
CA PHE A 46 1.88 6.55 0.19
C PHE A 46 1.70 8.06 0.09
N ASP A 47 1.37 8.51 -1.11
CA ASP A 47 1.03 9.91 -1.35
C ASP A 47 -0.47 10.09 -1.12
N PRO A 48 -0.88 10.88 -0.09
CA PRO A 48 -2.31 11.05 0.19
C PRO A 48 -3.08 11.66 -0.98
N ALA A 49 -2.42 12.45 -1.81
CA ALA A 49 -3.07 13.07 -2.95
C ALA A 49 -3.52 12.06 -4.01
N ARG A 50 -2.96 10.87 -4.01
CA ARG A 50 -3.31 9.80 -4.95
C ARG A 50 -4.36 8.85 -4.40
N LEU A 51 -4.79 9.04 -3.16
CA LEU A 51 -5.77 8.16 -2.54
C LEU A 51 -7.18 8.55 -2.94
N VAL A 52 -8.03 7.54 -3.09
CA VAL A 52 -9.46 7.74 -3.42
C VAL A 52 -10.14 8.50 -2.29
N GLN A 53 -9.83 8.14 -1.05
CA GLN A 53 -10.35 8.82 0.13
C GLN A 53 -9.20 9.50 0.84
N ASN A 54 -9.04 10.79 0.60
CA ASN A 54 -7.97 11.57 1.17
C ASN A 54 -8.47 12.42 2.35
N ASN A 55 -9.13 11.76 3.30
CA ASN A 55 -9.53 12.40 4.55
C ASN A 55 -8.89 11.66 5.72
N ARG A 56 -8.97 12.27 6.90
CA ARG A 56 -8.34 11.71 8.10
C ARG A 56 -8.87 10.31 8.43
N SER A 57 -10.17 10.14 8.37
CA SER A 57 -10.79 8.84 8.68
C SER A 57 -10.37 7.76 7.69
N GLY A 58 -10.37 8.08 6.41
CA GLY A 58 -9.95 7.14 5.37
C GLY A 58 -8.51 6.71 5.53
N ARG A 59 -7.62 7.67 5.84
CA ARG A 59 -6.20 7.34 6.05
C ARG A 59 -6.01 6.46 7.27
N LYS A 60 -6.73 6.72 8.36
CA LYS A 60 -6.64 5.89 9.57
C LYS A 60 -7.15 4.48 9.31
N LEU A 61 -8.25 4.34 8.59
CA LEU A 61 -8.79 3.03 8.23
C LEU A 61 -7.79 2.26 7.37
N MET A 62 -7.17 2.90 6.41
CA MET A 62 -6.16 2.29 5.57
C MET A 62 -4.97 1.82 6.39
N GLN A 63 -4.46 2.65 7.29
CA GLN A 63 -3.35 2.28 8.15
C GLN A 63 -3.69 1.07 9.01
N ALA A 64 -4.88 1.04 9.60
CA ALA A 64 -5.31 -0.07 10.44
C ALA A 64 -5.46 -1.35 9.63
N TYR A 65 -6.04 -1.26 8.46
CA TYR A 65 -6.26 -2.41 7.58
C TYR A 65 -4.92 -3.05 7.17
N PHE A 66 -3.97 -2.22 6.74
CA PHE A 66 -2.66 -2.69 6.32
C PHE A 66 -1.86 -3.24 7.50
N ARG A 67 -1.97 -2.59 8.66
CA ARG A 67 -1.28 -3.02 9.86
C ARG A 67 -1.70 -4.42 10.30
N GLN A 68 -2.98 -4.72 10.19
CA GLN A 68 -3.48 -6.06 10.49
C GLN A 68 -2.85 -7.13 9.62
N ARG A 69 -2.35 -6.74 8.46
CA ARG A 69 -1.69 -7.64 7.50
C ARG A 69 -0.18 -7.56 7.56
N GLY A 70 0.35 -6.87 8.56
CA GLY A 70 1.79 -6.80 8.78
C GLY A 70 2.50 -5.72 7.97
N VAL A 71 1.78 -4.73 7.47
CA VAL A 71 2.36 -3.61 6.73
C VAL A 71 2.14 -2.32 7.49
N THR A 72 3.21 -1.59 7.76
CA THR A 72 3.13 -0.27 8.36
C THR A 72 3.03 0.77 7.25
N VAL A 73 2.00 1.59 7.30
CA VAL A 73 1.74 2.60 6.28
C VAL A 73 2.08 3.97 6.84
N LYS A 74 2.83 4.73 6.07
CA LYS A 74 3.07 6.15 6.33
C LYS A 74 2.61 6.96 5.14
N PHE A 75 2.18 8.18 5.40
CA PHE A 75 1.79 9.09 4.34
C PHE A 75 2.86 10.17 4.21
N SER A 76 3.26 10.43 2.96
CA SER A 76 4.24 11.48 2.71
C SER A 76 3.63 12.84 3.10
N ALA A 77 4.47 13.71 3.63
CA ALA A 77 4.05 15.08 3.90
C ALA A 77 3.87 15.80 2.58
N SER A 78 2.73 16.38 2.40
CA SER A 78 2.45 17.16 1.19
C SER A 78 2.75 18.62 1.42
#